data_ad92835270de3d9cda91ab10af3050d5
#
_entry.id   ad92835270de3d9cda91ab10af3050d5
#
_cell.length_a   1.000
_cell.length_b   1.000
_cell.length_c   1.000
_cell.angle_alpha   90.00
_cell.angle_beta   90.00
_cell.angle_gamma   90.00
#
_symmetry.space_group_name_H-M   'P 1'
#
loop_
_entity.id
_entity.type
_entity.pdbx_description
1 polymer ?
#
loop_
_entity_poly.entity_id
_entity_poly.type
_entity_poly.pdbx_seq_one_letter_code
_entity_poly.pdbx_strand_id
1 'polypeptide(L)'
;MDIQKTSDRGILEALGSRLRGVRLDANLTREALASQTGLSVDTVRNAETGRNISVETLVRMLRGLGHLDDLASLVEDAVLSPVQLARTQGRIRQRASGRRRNDDDDDDDDGWQW
;
A
#
# COMPACT_ATOMS: atom_id res chain seq x y z
N MET A 1 15.23 4.65 -13.92
CA MET A 1 14.22 3.65 -14.32
C MET A 1 13.04 4.33 -14.98
N ASP A 2 12.63 3.85 -16.12
CA ASP A 2 11.38 4.30 -16.72
C ASP A 2 10.26 3.40 -16.19
N ILE A 3 9.55 3.89 -15.20
CA ILE A 3 8.55 3.08 -14.50
C ILE A 3 7.40 2.63 -15.40
N GLN A 4 7.08 3.43 -16.42
CA GLN A 4 5.99 3.08 -17.34
C GLN A 4 6.34 1.88 -18.23
N LYS A 5 7.61 1.63 -18.45
CA LYS A 5 8.10 0.55 -19.30
C LYS A 5 8.62 -0.64 -18.49
N THR A 6 8.61 -0.53 -17.16
CA THR A 6 9.11 -1.59 -16.29
C THR A 6 7.99 -2.59 -16.05
N SER A 7 8.34 -3.88 -16.08
CA SER A 7 7.36 -4.93 -15.79
C SER A 7 6.91 -4.87 -14.34
N ASP A 8 5.78 -5.51 -14.05
CA ASP A 8 5.29 -5.60 -12.68
C ASP A 8 6.36 -6.20 -11.77
N ARG A 9 7.01 -7.26 -12.23
CA ARG A 9 8.08 -7.90 -11.47
C ARG A 9 9.22 -6.94 -11.19
N GLY A 10 9.62 -6.18 -12.21
CA GLY A 10 10.69 -5.19 -12.05
C GLY A 10 10.33 -4.12 -11.03
N ILE A 11 9.06 -3.70 -11.01
CA ILE A 11 8.59 -2.71 -10.04
C ILE A 11 8.63 -3.30 -8.64
N LEU A 12 8.19 -4.55 -8.48
CA LEU A 12 8.23 -5.20 -7.16
C LEU A 12 9.65 -5.34 -6.65
N GLU A 13 10.59 -5.66 -7.53
CA GLU A 13 11.99 -5.79 -7.14
C GLU A 13 12.59 -4.44 -6.76
N ALA A 14 12.27 -3.40 -7.51
CA ALA A 14 12.72 -2.05 -7.19
C ALA A 14 12.15 -1.57 -5.86
N LEU A 15 10.86 -1.83 -5.62
CA LEU A 15 10.22 -1.50 -4.36
C LEU A 15 10.88 -2.23 -3.20
N GLY A 16 11.11 -3.54 -3.36
CA GLY A 16 11.75 -4.33 -2.32
C GLY A 16 13.14 -3.82 -1.99
N SER A 17 13.92 -3.48 -3.00
CA SER A 17 15.25 -2.90 -2.82
C SER A 17 15.18 -1.58 -2.05
N ARG A 18 14.21 -0.74 -2.36
CA ARG A 18 14.01 0.53 -1.68
C ARG A 18 13.64 0.31 -0.22
N LEU A 19 12.71 -0.62 0.04
CA LEU A 19 12.32 -0.94 1.42
C LEU A 19 13.51 -1.43 2.23
N ARG A 20 14.33 -2.28 1.64
CA ARG A 20 15.55 -2.77 2.30
C ARG A 20 16.50 -1.63 2.60
N GLY A 21 16.73 -0.74 1.64
CA GLY A 21 17.61 0.41 1.84
C GLY A 21 17.15 1.31 2.96
N VAL A 22 15.86 1.61 3.00
CA VAL A 22 15.29 2.44 4.06
C VAL A 22 15.44 1.77 5.42
N ARG A 23 15.20 0.45 5.49
CA ARG A 23 15.37 -0.29 6.74
C ARG A 23 16.83 -0.21 7.23
N LEU A 24 17.77 -0.44 6.33
CA LEU A 24 19.18 -0.39 6.68
C LEU A 24 19.60 1.01 7.13
N ASP A 25 19.10 2.03 6.45
CA ASP A 25 19.39 3.43 6.85
C ASP A 25 18.86 3.74 8.25
N ALA A 26 17.78 3.08 8.65
CA ALA A 26 17.20 3.23 9.98
C ALA A 26 17.90 2.34 11.03
N ASN A 27 18.91 1.60 10.62
CA ASN A 27 19.64 0.66 11.51
C ASN A 27 18.74 -0.41 12.10
N LEU A 28 17.77 -0.87 11.33
CA LEU A 28 16.86 -1.92 11.79
C LEU A 28 17.21 -3.26 11.15
N THR A 29 17.13 -4.32 11.95
CA THR A 29 17.16 -5.67 11.41
C THR A 29 15.78 -6.03 10.89
N ARG A 30 15.69 -7.10 10.09
CA ARG A 30 14.39 -7.62 9.67
C ARG A 30 13.55 -8.01 10.87
N GLU A 31 14.18 -8.61 11.88
CA GLU A 31 13.50 -9.02 13.09
C GLU A 31 12.90 -7.82 13.83
N ALA A 32 13.67 -6.73 13.94
CA ALA A 32 13.19 -5.53 14.60
C ALA A 32 12.02 -4.92 13.85
N LEU A 33 12.12 -4.83 12.53
CA LEU A 33 11.03 -4.28 11.72
C LEU A 33 9.79 -5.15 11.82
N ALA A 34 9.96 -6.48 11.75
CA ALA A 34 8.85 -7.41 11.89
C ALA A 34 8.14 -7.21 13.23
N SER A 35 8.92 -7.09 14.30
CA SER A 35 8.36 -6.87 15.63
C SER A 35 7.56 -5.57 15.72
N GLN A 36 8.08 -4.49 15.14
CA GLN A 36 7.42 -3.19 15.18
C GLN A 36 6.14 -3.14 14.35
N THR A 37 6.06 -3.96 13.32
CA THR A 37 4.95 -3.89 12.35
C THR A 37 3.90 -4.97 12.56
N GLY A 38 4.19 -5.95 13.41
CA GLY A 38 3.31 -7.10 13.57
C GLY A 38 3.38 -8.08 12.42
N LEU A 39 4.42 -7.99 11.58
CA LEU A 39 4.64 -8.90 10.47
C LEU A 39 5.63 -9.99 10.88
N SER A 40 5.64 -11.09 10.12
CA SER A 40 6.68 -12.09 10.30
C SER A 40 7.96 -11.66 9.60
N VAL A 41 9.09 -12.22 10.03
CA VAL A 41 10.38 -11.97 9.37
C VAL A 41 10.32 -12.43 7.91
N ASP A 42 9.65 -13.55 7.65
CA ASP A 42 9.50 -14.04 6.27
C ASP A 42 8.72 -13.06 5.41
N THR A 43 7.69 -12.44 5.95
CA THR A 43 6.93 -11.43 5.20
C THR A 43 7.82 -10.23 4.87
N VAL A 44 8.62 -9.76 5.83
CA VAL A 44 9.55 -8.67 5.58
C VAL A 44 10.56 -9.06 4.50
N ARG A 45 11.13 -10.27 4.59
CA ARG A 45 12.07 -10.76 3.60
C ARG A 45 11.43 -10.84 2.22
N ASN A 46 10.22 -11.36 2.14
CA ASN A 46 9.51 -11.46 0.86
C ASN A 46 9.29 -10.10 0.21
N ALA A 47 8.93 -9.10 1.00
CA ALA A 47 8.78 -7.74 0.48
C ALA A 47 10.09 -7.21 -0.07
N GLU A 48 11.19 -7.42 0.64
CA GLU A 48 12.49 -6.88 0.27
C GLU A 48 13.10 -7.60 -0.94
N THR A 49 12.68 -8.81 -1.21
CA THR A 49 13.19 -9.58 -2.35
C THR A 49 12.30 -9.49 -3.58
N GLY A 50 11.28 -8.62 -3.54
CA GLY A 50 10.45 -8.39 -4.72
C GLY A 50 9.34 -9.39 -4.93
N ARG A 51 8.98 -10.14 -3.90
CA ARG A 51 7.85 -11.06 -3.99
C ARG A 51 6.56 -10.29 -3.81
N ASN A 52 5.48 -10.89 -4.29
CA ASN A 52 4.16 -10.29 -4.17
C ASN A 52 3.75 -10.27 -2.70
N ILE A 53 3.35 -9.09 -2.22
CA ILE A 53 2.84 -8.88 -0.86
C ILE A 53 1.51 -8.17 -0.95
N SER A 54 0.74 -8.25 0.11
CA SER A 54 -0.52 -7.52 0.16
C SER A 54 -0.26 -6.02 0.32
N VAL A 55 -1.25 -5.22 -0.09
CA VAL A 55 -1.17 -3.77 0.11
C VAL A 55 -1.12 -3.45 1.60
N GLU A 56 -1.83 -4.22 2.43
CA GLU A 56 -1.78 -4.01 3.87
C GLU A 56 -0.38 -4.22 4.42
N THR A 57 0.32 -5.24 3.95
CA THR A 57 1.70 -5.47 4.33
C THR A 57 2.58 -4.28 3.99
N LEU A 58 2.42 -3.74 2.78
CA LEU A 58 3.17 -2.56 2.35
C LEU A 58 2.89 -1.37 3.26
N VAL A 59 1.61 -1.12 3.57
CA VAL A 59 1.23 -0.03 4.47
C VAL A 59 1.90 -0.19 5.84
N ARG A 60 1.87 -1.39 6.39
CA ARG A 60 2.49 -1.65 7.69
C ARG A 60 4.00 -1.40 7.66
N MET A 61 4.66 -1.85 6.60
CA MET A 61 6.10 -1.65 6.47
C MET A 61 6.44 -0.18 6.35
N LEU A 62 5.73 0.57 5.53
CA LEU A 62 5.97 2.00 5.36
C LEU A 62 5.72 2.75 6.66
N ARG A 63 4.69 2.37 7.41
CA ARG A 63 4.41 2.98 8.71
C ARG A 63 5.55 2.71 9.69
N GLY A 64 6.03 1.47 9.75
CA GLY A 64 7.12 1.11 10.65
C GLY A 64 8.43 1.77 10.28
N LEU A 65 8.63 2.07 9.01
CA LEU A 65 9.84 2.73 8.53
C LEU A 65 9.75 4.26 8.54
N GLY A 66 8.58 4.81 8.87
CA GLY A 66 8.38 6.26 8.88
C GLY A 66 8.22 6.86 7.49
N HIS A 67 7.81 6.06 6.51
CA HIS A 67 7.66 6.47 5.12
C HIS A 67 6.22 6.37 4.62
N LEU A 68 5.25 6.37 5.53
CA LEU A 68 3.86 6.26 5.12
C LEU A 68 3.43 7.43 4.23
N ASP A 69 4.07 8.59 4.37
CA ASP A 69 3.78 9.75 3.53
C ASP A 69 4.03 9.49 2.05
N ASP A 70 4.82 8.49 1.72
CA ASP A 70 5.04 8.13 0.32
C ASP A 70 3.75 7.68 -0.37
N LEU A 71 2.74 7.28 0.38
CA LEU A 71 1.44 6.93 -0.17
C LEU A 71 0.47 8.11 -0.23
N ALA A 72 0.87 9.27 0.26
CA ALA A 72 -0.05 10.41 0.40
C ALA A 72 -0.67 10.80 -0.93
N SER A 73 0.11 10.81 -2.01
CA SER A 73 -0.40 11.20 -3.32
C SER A 73 -1.49 10.26 -3.82
N LEU A 74 -1.45 9.00 -3.43
CA LEU A 74 -2.47 8.04 -3.82
C LEU A 74 -3.73 8.15 -2.98
N VAL A 75 -3.61 8.63 -1.76
CA VAL A 75 -4.70 8.62 -0.79
C VAL A 75 -5.32 9.99 -0.63
N GLU A 76 -4.51 11.06 -0.62
CA GLU A 76 -4.95 12.40 -0.25
C GLU A 76 -5.29 13.30 -1.41
N ASP A 77 -4.74 13.04 -2.60
CA ASP A 77 -4.98 13.92 -3.76
C ASP A 77 -6.47 14.11 -4.02
N ALA A 78 -7.25 13.06 -3.84
CA ALA A 78 -8.69 13.12 -4.07
C ALA A 78 -9.41 13.99 -3.06
N VAL A 79 -8.81 14.32 -1.91
CA VAL A 79 -9.46 15.08 -0.83
C VAL A 79 -8.80 16.43 -0.58
N LEU A 80 -7.75 16.78 -1.33
CA LEU A 80 -7.04 18.05 -1.13
C LEU A 80 -7.81 19.24 -1.66
N SER A 81 -8.59 19.06 -2.72
CA SER A 81 -9.38 20.12 -3.33
C SER A 81 -10.85 19.94 -2.93
N PRO A 82 -11.54 21.01 -2.45
CA PRO A 82 -12.97 20.89 -2.15
C PRO A 82 -13.79 20.43 -3.34
N VAL A 83 -13.43 20.86 -4.55
CA VAL A 83 -14.14 20.43 -5.75
C VAL A 83 -13.92 18.95 -6.01
N GLN A 84 -12.68 18.49 -5.91
CA GLN A 84 -12.38 17.08 -6.09
C GLN A 84 -13.02 16.22 -5.01
N LEU A 85 -13.02 16.70 -3.78
CA LEU A 85 -13.65 15.99 -2.68
C LEU A 85 -15.14 15.81 -2.95
N ALA A 86 -15.83 16.85 -3.39
CA ALA A 86 -17.25 16.78 -3.69
C ALA A 86 -17.53 15.76 -4.79
N ARG A 87 -16.71 15.75 -5.85
CA ARG A 87 -16.87 14.78 -6.95
C ARG A 87 -16.65 13.36 -6.46
N THR A 88 -15.63 13.16 -5.64
CA THR A 88 -15.30 11.84 -5.11
C THR A 88 -16.45 11.32 -4.26
N GLN A 89 -16.99 12.15 -3.40
CA GLN A 89 -18.11 11.75 -2.56
C GLN A 89 -19.34 11.41 -3.38
N GLY A 90 -19.59 12.18 -4.43
CA GLY A 90 -20.69 11.88 -5.33
C GLY A 90 -20.55 10.54 -6.00
N ARG A 91 -19.36 10.21 -6.49
CA ARG A 91 -19.12 8.92 -7.13
C ARG A 91 -19.26 7.77 -6.14
N ILE A 92 -18.78 7.94 -4.93
CA ILE A 92 -18.90 6.91 -3.91
C ILE A 92 -20.35 6.64 -3.58
N ARG A 93 -21.17 7.68 -3.44
CA ARG A 93 -22.60 7.51 -3.18
C ARG A 93 -23.29 6.76 -4.31
N GLN A 94 -22.95 7.06 -5.55
CA GLN A 94 -23.54 6.38 -6.69
C GLN A 94 -23.23 4.90 -6.66
N ARG A 95 -21.99 4.54 -6.33
CA ARG A 95 -21.64 3.14 -6.21
C ARG A 95 -22.39 2.46 -5.09
N ALA A 96 -22.50 3.10 -3.95
CA ALA A 96 -23.19 2.52 -2.81
C ALA A 96 -24.65 2.29 -3.13
N SER A 97 -25.30 3.22 -3.80
CA SER A 97 -26.70 3.07 -4.15
C SER A 97 -26.93 2.07 -5.28
N GLY A 98 -25.92 1.82 -6.08
CA GLY A 98 -26.03 0.87 -7.18
C GLY A 98 -25.75 -0.56 -6.82
N ARG A 99 -25.47 -0.83 -5.55
CA ARG A 99 -25.08 -2.15 -5.15
C ARG A 99 -25.90 -2.76 -4.10
N ARG A 100 -25.61 -2.97 -3.33
CA ARG A 100 -25.61 -3.44 -2.21
C ARG A 100 -25.35 -4.40 -1.71
N ARG A 101 -24.51 -4.49 -1.64
CA ARG A 101 -23.90 -4.98 -1.31
C ARG A 101 -23.42 -5.54 -0.85
N ASN A 102 -23.02 -5.60 -0.74
CA ASN A 102 -22.45 -5.95 -0.39
C ASN A 102 -21.66 -6.12 0.15
N ASP A 103 -21.35 -6.00 0.19
CA ASP A 103 -20.80 -5.89 0.45
C ASP A 103 -20.03 -5.99 0.99
N ASP A 104 -19.96 -5.85 0.90
CA ASP A 104 -19.49 -5.65 1.01
C ASP A 104 -18.72 -5.85 1.23
N ASP A 105 -18.69 -5.81 0.89
CA ASP A 105 -18.23 -5.66 0.56
C ASP A 105 -17.49 -5.88 0.71
N ASP A 106 -17.50 -5.86 0.44
CA ASP A 106 -17.08 -5.68 0.00
C ASP A 106 -16.43 -5.94 0.20
N ASP A 107 -16.44 -5.94 0.10
CA ASP A 107 -16.12 -5.82 -0.27
C ASP A 107 -15.51 -6.16 -0.04
N ASP A 108 -15.46 -6.21 -0.06
CA ASP A 108 -15.19 -6.20 -0.38
C ASP A 108 -14.69 -6.65 -0.14
N ASP A 109 -14.62 -6.71 -0.15
CA ASP A 109 -14.43 -6.82 -0.43
C ASP A 109 -14.03 -7.31 -0.31
N ASP A 110 -13.88 -7.41 -0.34
CA ASP A 110 -13.64 -7.60 -0.75
C ASP A 110 -13.24 -7.85 -0.76
N GLY A 111 -13.04 -7.73 -0.78
CA GLY A 111 -12.76 -7.63 -1.33
C GLY A 111 -11.97 -7.47 -1.29
N TRP A 112 -11.75 -7.34 -1.34
CA TRP A 112 -11.04 -6.95 -1.68
C TRP A 112 -10.41 -7.46 -1.84
N GLN A 113 -10.40 -7.52 -1.97
CA GLN A 113 -9.89 -7.74 -2.30
C GLN A 113 -9.44 -7.64 -2.95
N TRP A 114 -9.18 -6.75 -3.18
CA TRP A 114 -8.92 -6.20 -4.25
C TRP A 114 -8.40 -6.48 -5.12
#